data_e76667be9e0a7b1aa92615dc81775c18
#
_entry.id   e76667be9e0a7b1aa92615dc81775c18
#
_cell.length_a   1.000
_cell.length_b   1.000
_cell.length_c   1.000
_cell.angle_alpha   90.00
_cell.angle_beta   90.00
_cell.angle_gamma   90.00
#
_symmetry.space_group_name_H-M   'P 1'
#
loop_
_entity.id
_entity.type
_entity.pdbx_description
1 polymer ?
#
loop_
_entity_poly.entity_id
_entity_poly.type
_entity_poly.pdbx_seq_one_letter_code
_entity_poly.pdbx_strand_id
1 'polypeptide(L)'
;MYYIWRMNNKIKVAIGLAGAFVLYKFYKLYELGESLIVQVYSAKFVDLAISTSGNINSATIDMILNIKNSTSESLPLRGIEGYIAYQGRILATFSTGAFTIKAGDNKVTLKTVFSAKDSLKLLQNAIKLNVPQFDIVIKKKLPYFTTTSKQKINVNDLIPENYKSLIDFIRTL
;
A
#
# COMPACT_ATOMS: atom_id res chain seq x y z
N MET A 1 18.73 35.88 16.78
CA MET A 1 18.12 35.43 18.04
C MET A 1 17.69 36.57 19.00
N TYR A 2 17.76 37.84 18.60
CA TYR A 2 17.50 39.00 19.48
C TYR A 2 16.08 39.60 19.44
N TYR A 3 15.20 39.16 18.52
CA TYR A 3 13.87 39.77 18.35
C TYR A 3 12.79 39.28 19.33
N ILE A 4 12.95 38.10 19.92
CA ILE A 4 11.93 37.52 20.81
C ILE A 4 11.90 38.18 22.19
N TRP A 5 12.99 38.81 22.63
CA TRP A 5 13.09 39.41 23.96
C TRP A 5 12.32 40.73 24.12
N ARG A 6 11.99 41.42 23.03
CA ARG A 6 11.23 42.70 23.07
C ARG A 6 9.71 42.55 22.91
N MET A 7 9.21 41.31 22.74
CA MET A 7 7.78 41.11 22.59
C MET A 7 7.05 41.17 23.94
N ASN A 8 5.86 41.80 23.93
CA ASN A 8 4.97 41.86 25.07
C ASN A 8 4.66 40.42 25.56
N ASN A 9 4.60 40.20 26.86
CA ASN A 9 4.33 38.89 27.47
C ASN A 9 3.03 38.24 26.95
N LYS A 10 1.99 39.01 26.65
CA LYS A 10 0.76 38.51 26.01
C LYS A 10 1.00 37.90 24.63
N ILE A 11 1.90 38.47 23.82
CA ILE A 11 2.26 37.96 22.49
C ILE A 11 3.10 36.69 22.63
N LYS A 12 4.02 36.62 23.62
CA LYS A 12 4.82 35.42 23.88
C LYS A 12 3.92 34.23 24.30
N VAL A 13 2.93 34.47 25.15
CA VAL A 13 1.93 33.47 25.55
C VAL A 13 1.09 33.04 24.37
N ALA A 14 0.62 33.95 23.54
CA ALA A 14 -0.17 33.62 22.36
C ALA A 14 0.62 32.76 21.34
N ILE A 15 1.90 33.07 21.10
CA ILE A 15 2.78 32.25 20.24
C ILE A 15 3.02 30.89 20.87
N GLY A 16 3.24 30.81 22.17
CA GLY A 16 3.41 29.55 22.89
C GLY A 16 2.17 28.65 22.80
N LEU A 17 0.97 29.22 22.98
CA LEU A 17 -0.29 28.50 22.85
C LEU A 17 -0.56 28.06 21.41
N ALA A 18 -0.28 28.91 20.41
CA ALA A 18 -0.42 28.54 19.01
C ALA A 18 0.55 27.41 18.65
N GLY A 19 1.81 27.47 19.10
CA GLY A 19 2.80 26.41 18.92
C GLY A 19 2.36 25.09 19.58
N ALA A 20 1.89 25.14 20.83
CA ALA A 20 1.38 23.96 21.53
C ALA A 20 0.15 23.33 20.83
N PHE A 21 -0.77 24.16 20.32
CA PHE A 21 -1.92 23.70 19.56
C PHE A 21 -1.51 23.01 18.25
N VAL A 22 -0.54 23.57 17.51
CA VAL A 22 -0.01 22.97 16.29
C VAL A 22 0.64 21.61 16.61
N LEU A 23 1.50 21.55 17.61
CA LEU A 23 2.14 20.30 18.06
C LEU A 23 1.11 19.25 18.50
N TYR A 24 0.07 19.64 19.23
CA TYR A 24 -1.02 18.76 19.62
C TYR A 24 -1.78 18.19 18.40
N LYS A 25 -2.08 19.05 17.40
CA LYS A 25 -2.71 18.60 16.16
C LYS A 25 -1.81 17.63 15.36
N PHE A 26 -0.51 17.89 15.30
CA PHE A 26 0.46 16.99 14.70
C PHE A 26 0.51 15.64 15.41
N TYR A 27 0.62 15.65 16.72
CA TYR A 27 0.63 14.44 17.53
C TYR A 27 -0.65 13.63 17.33
N LYS A 28 -1.82 14.28 17.38
CA LYS A 28 -3.10 13.61 17.17
C LYS A 28 -3.21 12.99 15.76
N LEU A 29 -2.73 13.69 14.73
CA LEU A 29 -2.69 13.15 13.37
C LEU A 29 -1.72 11.97 13.25
N TYR A 30 -0.59 12.02 13.92
CA TYR A 30 0.37 10.91 13.97
C TYR A 30 -0.26 9.67 14.61
N GLU A 31 -0.84 9.82 15.78
CA GLU A 31 -1.55 8.76 16.51
C GLU A 31 -2.67 8.14 15.65
N LEU A 32 -3.48 8.98 14.99
CA LEU A 32 -4.51 8.55 14.04
C LEU A 32 -3.92 7.77 12.86
N GLY A 33 -2.80 8.21 12.30
CA GLY A 33 -2.13 7.53 11.20
C GLY A 33 -1.56 6.17 11.57
N GLU A 34 -1.01 6.03 12.77
CA GLU A 34 -0.55 4.75 13.31
C GLU A 34 -1.72 3.80 13.62
N SER A 35 -2.86 4.33 14.06
CA SER A 35 -4.07 3.53 14.34
C SER A 35 -4.76 2.98 13.11
N LEU A 36 -4.42 3.47 11.89
CA LEU A 36 -4.93 2.94 10.63
C LEU A 36 -4.33 1.57 10.33
N ILE A 37 -5.13 0.55 10.44
CA ILE A 37 -4.75 -0.81 10.04
C ILE A 37 -5.07 -0.98 8.55
N VAL A 38 -4.06 -1.25 7.74
CA VAL A 38 -4.24 -1.54 6.30
C VAL A 38 -3.86 -2.98 6.04
N GLN A 39 -4.78 -3.74 5.50
CA GLN A 39 -4.59 -5.15 5.17
C GLN A 39 -5.01 -5.42 3.73
N VAL A 40 -4.31 -6.33 3.07
CA VAL A 40 -4.79 -6.89 1.81
C VAL A 40 -5.95 -7.81 2.13
N TYR A 41 -7.16 -7.40 1.74
CA TYR A 41 -8.38 -8.19 1.92
C TYR A 41 -8.50 -9.28 0.86
N SER A 42 -8.22 -8.93 -0.39
CA SER A 42 -8.12 -9.88 -1.48
C SER A 42 -7.17 -9.35 -2.55
N ALA A 43 -6.54 -10.25 -3.28
CA ALA A 43 -5.80 -9.94 -4.48
C ALA A 43 -5.99 -11.10 -5.46
N LYS A 44 -6.20 -10.79 -6.74
CA LYS A 44 -6.43 -11.80 -7.78
C LYS A 44 -5.86 -11.33 -9.10
N PHE A 45 -5.29 -12.26 -9.86
CA PHE A 45 -5.01 -12.00 -11.27
C PHE A 45 -6.33 -11.82 -12.03
N VAL A 46 -6.47 -10.70 -12.70
CA VAL A 46 -7.62 -10.38 -13.57
C VAL A 46 -7.28 -10.44 -15.04
N ASP A 47 -5.98 -10.35 -15.35
CA ASP A 47 -5.44 -10.57 -16.68
C ASP A 47 -4.08 -11.27 -16.57
N LEU A 48 -3.94 -12.39 -17.28
CA LEU A 48 -2.70 -13.16 -17.33
C LEU A 48 -2.55 -13.74 -18.73
N ALA A 49 -1.74 -13.07 -19.55
CA ALA A 49 -1.44 -13.53 -20.91
C ALA A 49 -0.18 -14.42 -20.89
N ILE A 50 -0.33 -15.65 -21.33
CA ILE A 50 0.74 -16.65 -21.41
C ILE A 50 0.90 -17.11 -22.86
N SER A 51 2.15 -17.17 -23.33
CA SER A 51 2.48 -17.71 -24.65
C SER A 51 2.36 -19.23 -24.68
N THR A 52 2.29 -19.80 -25.89
CA THR A 52 2.33 -21.26 -26.10
C THR A 52 3.60 -21.92 -25.55
N SER A 53 4.68 -21.17 -25.40
CA SER A 53 5.94 -21.60 -24.77
C SER A 53 5.94 -21.43 -23.24
N GLY A 54 4.80 -21.10 -22.61
CA GLY A 54 4.67 -20.94 -21.15
C GLY A 54 5.23 -19.64 -20.57
N ASN A 55 5.65 -18.68 -21.44
CA ASN A 55 6.15 -17.39 -20.94
C ASN A 55 4.99 -16.45 -20.61
N ILE A 56 5.08 -15.75 -19.49
CA ILE A 56 4.12 -14.72 -19.12
C ILE A 56 4.47 -13.45 -19.89
N ASN A 57 3.53 -12.96 -20.70
CA ASN A 57 3.67 -11.77 -21.53
C ASN A 57 3.12 -10.52 -20.86
N SER A 58 2.04 -10.67 -20.09
CA SER A 58 1.47 -9.62 -19.23
C SER A 58 0.77 -10.22 -18.03
N ALA A 59 0.67 -9.46 -16.97
CA ALA A 59 -0.12 -9.82 -15.79
C ALA A 59 -0.69 -8.57 -15.13
N THR A 60 -1.93 -8.65 -14.70
CA THR A 60 -2.59 -7.61 -13.92
C THR A 60 -3.20 -8.22 -12.67
N ILE A 61 -2.99 -7.59 -11.53
CA ILE A 61 -3.62 -7.94 -10.27
C ILE A 61 -4.58 -6.84 -9.86
N ASP A 62 -5.82 -7.18 -9.55
CA ASP A 62 -6.72 -6.36 -8.76
C ASP A 62 -6.53 -6.74 -7.30
N MET A 63 -6.23 -5.73 -6.48
CA MET A 63 -6.02 -5.85 -5.05
C MET A 63 -7.02 -4.98 -4.30
N ILE A 64 -7.72 -5.56 -3.34
CA ILE A 64 -8.61 -4.83 -2.44
C ILE A 64 -7.89 -4.68 -1.10
N LEU A 65 -7.66 -3.43 -0.70
CA LEU A 65 -7.18 -3.11 0.63
C LEU A 65 -8.38 -2.86 1.55
N ASN A 66 -8.38 -3.48 2.72
CA ASN A 66 -9.25 -3.09 3.82
C ASN A 66 -8.47 -2.14 4.74
N ILE A 67 -9.03 -0.95 4.94
CA ILE A 67 -8.44 0.10 5.78
C ILE A 67 -9.37 0.32 6.95
N LYS A 68 -8.98 -0.17 8.11
CA LYS A 68 -9.74 0.03 9.34
C LYS A 68 -9.30 1.31 10.02
N ASN A 69 -10.23 2.24 10.16
CA ASN A 69 -10.08 3.44 10.96
C ASN A 69 -10.80 3.22 12.30
N SER A 70 -10.03 2.98 13.36
CA SER A 70 -10.57 2.69 14.70
C SER A 70 -11.07 3.94 15.43
N THR A 71 -11.01 5.11 14.81
CA THR A 71 -11.47 6.37 15.38
C THR A 71 -12.88 6.71 14.91
N SER A 72 -13.54 7.62 15.62
CA SER A 72 -14.84 8.17 15.22
C SER A 72 -14.75 9.27 14.15
N GLU A 73 -13.54 9.75 13.86
CA GLU A 73 -13.30 10.84 12.92
C GLU A 73 -12.92 10.32 11.52
N SER A 74 -13.27 11.07 10.49
CA SER A 74 -12.78 10.82 9.14
C SER A 74 -11.35 11.35 8.98
N LEU A 75 -10.49 10.60 8.31
CA LEU A 75 -9.09 10.94 8.13
C LEU A 75 -8.75 11.17 6.64
N PRO A 76 -8.27 12.35 6.24
CA PRO A 76 -7.83 12.59 4.88
C PRO A 76 -6.47 11.91 4.63
N LEU A 77 -6.36 11.15 3.54
CA LEU A 77 -5.11 10.63 3.00
C LEU A 77 -4.74 11.36 1.71
N ARG A 78 -3.48 11.67 1.53
CA ARG A 78 -2.95 12.13 0.23
C ARG A 78 -2.86 11.01 -0.79
N GLY A 79 -2.98 9.76 -0.34
CA GLY A 79 -2.99 8.57 -1.16
C GLY A 79 -2.36 7.38 -0.44
N ILE A 80 -2.47 6.25 -1.10
CA ILE A 80 -1.74 5.03 -0.77
C ILE A 80 -0.83 4.74 -1.95
N GLU A 81 0.41 4.41 -1.68
CA GLU A 81 1.35 3.90 -2.67
C GLU A 81 2.08 2.69 -2.12
N GLY A 82 2.63 1.90 -3.00
CA GLY A 82 3.40 0.75 -2.57
C GLY A 82 3.92 -0.07 -3.72
N TYR A 83 4.40 -1.24 -3.36
CA TYR A 83 4.93 -2.17 -4.35
C TYR A 83 4.74 -3.61 -3.89
N ILE A 84 4.73 -4.48 -4.88
CA ILE A 84 4.80 -5.93 -4.72
C ILE A 84 6.24 -6.33 -5.04
N ALA A 85 6.86 -7.12 -4.17
CA ALA A 85 8.23 -7.59 -4.35
C ALA A 85 8.33 -9.10 -4.15
N TYR A 86 9.31 -9.70 -4.81
CA TYR A 86 9.71 -11.08 -4.65
C TYR A 86 11.22 -11.19 -4.50
N GLN A 87 11.68 -11.84 -3.44
CA GLN A 87 13.11 -11.97 -3.11
C GLN A 87 13.85 -10.62 -3.12
N GLY A 88 13.22 -9.58 -2.57
CA GLY A 88 13.79 -8.23 -2.49
C GLY A 88 13.75 -7.42 -3.81
N ARG A 89 13.24 -7.99 -4.91
CA ARG A 89 13.10 -7.30 -6.21
C ARG A 89 11.67 -6.85 -6.42
N ILE A 90 11.49 -5.58 -6.79
CA ILE A 90 10.17 -5.01 -7.07
C ILE A 90 9.64 -5.58 -8.38
N LEU A 91 8.45 -6.17 -8.32
CA LEU A 91 7.73 -6.73 -9.47
C LEU A 91 6.80 -5.68 -10.09
N ALA A 92 6.09 -4.94 -9.25
CA ALA A 92 5.12 -3.93 -9.67
C ALA A 92 4.90 -2.90 -8.57
N THR A 93 4.47 -1.71 -8.97
CA THR A 93 4.11 -0.61 -8.06
C THR A 93 2.63 -0.27 -8.21
N PHE A 94 2.05 0.30 -7.16
CA PHE A 94 0.68 0.80 -7.17
C PHE A 94 0.58 2.12 -6.45
N SER A 95 -0.42 2.92 -6.82
CA SER A 95 -0.72 4.18 -6.15
C SER A 95 -2.19 4.56 -6.31
N THR A 96 -2.70 5.34 -5.36
CA THR A 96 -4.01 6.01 -5.46
C THR A 96 -3.83 7.52 -5.42
N GLY A 97 -4.84 8.25 -5.86
CA GLY A 97 -4.99 9.66 -5.53
C GLY A 97 -5.38 9.89 -4.07
N ALA A 98 -5.62 11.16 -3.71
CA ALA A 98 -6.11 11.54 -2.40
C ALA A 98 -7.55 11.09 -2.18
N PHE A 99 -7.87 10.66 -0.97
CA PHE A 99 -9.22 10.29 -0.55
C PHE A 99 -9.38 10.38 0.98
N THR A 100 -10.61 10.24 1.46
CA THR A 100 -10.92 10.31 2.89
C THR A 100 -11.33 8.93 3.40
N ILE A 101 -10.72 8.49 4.48
CA ILE A 101 -11.08 7.28 5.22
C ILE A 101 -12.14 7.65 6.25
N LYS A 102 -13.30 7.06 6.16
CA LYS A 102 -14.37 7.19 7.17
C LYS A 102 -14.06 6.35 8.40
N ALA A 103 -14.75 6.61 9.51
CA ALA A 103 -14.73 5.73 10.68
C ALA A 103 -15.16 4.31 10.29
N GLY A 104 -14.52 3.30 10.87
CA GLY A 104 -14.78 1.88 10.58
C GLY A 104 -13.98 1.34 9.39
N ASP A 105 -14.56 0.34 8.71
CA ASP A 105 -13.91 -0.36 7.60
C ASP A 105 -14.14 0.34 6.27
N ASN A 106 -13.06 0.54 5.53
CA ASN A 106 -13.07 1.16 4.20
C ASN A 106 -12.36 0.23 3.21
N LYS A 107 -12.92 0.05 2.03
CA LYS A 107 -12.31 -0.77 0.96
C LYS A 107 -11.81 0.12 -0.16
N VAL A 108 -10.57 -0.12 -0.59
CA VAL A 108 -9.93 0.57 -1.71
C VAL A 108 -9.44 -0.47 -2.70
N THR A 109 -9.91 -0.38 -3.93
CA THR A 109 -9.47 -1.25 -5.02
C THR A 109 -8.30 -0.62 -5.75
N LEU A 110 -7.25 -1.41 -5.96
CA LEU A 110 -6.02 -1.03 -6.66
C LEU A 110 -5.81 -1.98 -7.81
N LYS A 111 -5.49 -1.43 -8.97
CA LYS A 111 -5.08 -2.20 -10.14
C LYS A 111 -3.57 -2.09 -10.32
N THR A 112 -2.89 -3.24 -10.37
CA THR A 112 -1.43 -3.31 -10.44
C THR A 112 -1.02 -4.10 -11.67
N VAL A 113 -0.25 -3.48 -12.57
CA VAL A 113 0.18 -4.07 -13.83
C VAL A 113 1.66 -4.44 -13.76
N PHE A 114 1.97 -5.66 -14.14
CA PHE A 114 3.33 -6.16 -14.33
C PHE A 114 3.70 -5.97 -15.81
N SER A 115 4.50 -4.98 -16.11
CA SER A 115 4.83 -4.61 -17.49
C SER A 115 6.30 -4.77 -17.86
N ALA A 116 7.20 -4.77 -16.86
CA ALA A 116 8.62 -4.92 -17.13
C ALA A 116 8.98 -6.39 -17.39
N LYS A 117 9.75 -6.66 -18.45
CA LYS A 117 10.17 -8.01 -18.83
C LYS A 117 10.82 -8.80 -17.69
N ASP A 118 11.66 -8.15 -16.89
CA ASP A 118 12.32 -8.80 -15.76
C ASP A 118 11.34 -9.10 -14.62
N SER A 119 10.35 -8.25 -14.39
CA SER A 119 9.27 -8.49 -13.42
C SER A 119 8.40 -9.67 -13.83
N LEU A 120 8.10 -9.81 -15.12
CA LEU A 120 7.34 -10.96 -15.65
C LEU A 120 8.12 -12.26 -15.54
N LYS A 121 9.44 -12.26 -15.80
CA LYS A 121 10.31 -13.42 -15.59
C LYS A 121 10.36 -13.81 -14.10
N LEU A 122 10.49 -12.84 -13.20
CA LEU A 122 10.47 -13.10 -11.76
C LEU A 122 9.12 -13.64 -11.30
N LEU A 123 8.02 -13.10 -11.81
CA LEU A 123 6.66 -13.62 -11.57
C LEU A 123 6.53 -15.06 -12.05
N GLN A 124 7.01 -15.38 -13.25
CA GLN A 124 7.00 -16.74 -13.79
C GLN A 124 7.81 -17.70 -12.91
N ASN A 125 9.01 -17.30 -12.48
CA ASN A 125 9.83 -18.09 -11.57
C ASN A 125 9.12 -18.31 -10.22
N ALA A 126 8.45 -17.26 -9.69
CA ALA A 126 7.68 -17.36 -8.46
C ALA A 126 6.52 -18.37 -8.60
N ILE A 127 5.83 -18.38 -9.72
CA ILE A 127 4.73 -19.32 -10.01
C ILE A 127 5.23 -20.77 -10.14
N LYS A 128 6.40 -20.99 -10.72
CA LYS A 128 7.04 -22.32 -10.83
C LYS A 128 7.42 -22.89 -9.47
N LEU A 129 7.80 -22.07 -8.52
CA LEU A 129 8.10 -22.47 -7.15
C LEU A 129 6.79 -22.73 -6.38
N ASN A 130 6.60 -23.88 -5.83
CA ASN A 130 5.31 -24.35 -5.27
C ASN A 130 4.75 -23.55 -4.08
N VAL A 131 5.51 -22.62 -3.46
CA VAL A 131 5.04 -21.74 -2.37
C VAL A 131 5.77 -20.40 -2.39
N PRO A 132 5.66 -19.58 -3.44
CA PRO A 132 6.28 -18.26 -3.41
C PRO A 132 5.43 -17.29 -2.60
N GLN A 133 6.06 -16.54 -1.72
CA GLN A 133 5.43 -15.45 -1.01
C GLN A 133 5.88 -14.11 -1.64
N PHE A 134 4.91 -13.25 -1.90
CA PHE A 134 5.17 -11.86 -2.27
C PHE A 134 5.17 -10.99 -1.02
N ASP A 135 6.13 -10.07 -0.95
CA ASP A 135 6.11 -8.98 -0.01
C ASP A 135 5.30 -7.83 -0.60
N ILE A 136 4.28 -7.38 0.10
CA ILE A 136 3.50 -6.19 -0.26
C ILE A 136 3.85 -5.10 0.74
N VAL A 137 4.44 -4.03 0.24
CA VAL A 137 4.77 -2.83 1.03
C VAL A 137 3.77 -1.75 0.70
N ILE A 138 3.07 -1.27 1.72
CA ILE A 138 2.02 -0.27 1.61
C ILE A 138 2.42 0.97 2.39
N LYS A 139 2.49 2.10 1.72
CA LYS A 139 2.80 3.41 2.31
C LYS A 139 1.52 4.25 2.33
N LYS A 140 1.07 4.61 3.52
CA LYS A 140 -0.07 5.52 3.73
C LYS A 140 0.47 6.94 3.79
N LYS A 141 0.11 7.78 2.84
CA LYS A 141 0.52 9.20 2.79
C LYS A 141 -0.53 10.05 3.51
N LEU A 142 -0.22 10.44 4.73
CA LEU A 142 -0.99 11.43 5.47
C LEU A 142 -0.56 12.86 5.07
N PRO A 143 -1.28 13.91 5.48
CA PRO A 143 -0.95 15.28 5.08
C PRO A 143 0.48 15.72 5.39
N TYR A 144 1.09 15.20 6.45
CA TYR A 144 2.39 15.67 6.95
C TYR A 144 3.45 14.56 7.11
N PHE A 145 3.07 13.30 7.02
CA PHE A 145 3.98 12.18 7.18
C PHE A 145 3.48 10.94 6.43
N THR A 146 4.33 9.93 6.34
CA THR A 146 4.02 8.65 5.69
C THR A 146 4.27 7.53 6.67
N THR A 147 3.32 6.61 6.82
CA THR A 147 3.51 5.37 7.56
C THR A 147 3.59 4.19 6.60
N THR A 148 4.30 3.14 6.99
CA THR A 148 4.54 1.97 6.13
C THR A 148 4.09 0.70 6.85
N SER A 149 3.36 -0.14 6.15
CA SER A 149 3.05 -1.51 6.56
C SER A 149 3.60 -2.51 5.56
N LYS A 150 3.97 -3.71 6.04
CA LYS A 150 4.46 -4.80 5.20
C LYS A 150 3.61 -6.03 5.46
N GLN A 151 3.25 -6.74 4.41
CA GLN A 151 2.48 -7.97 4.48
C GLN A 151 3.05 -8.98 3.50
N LYS A 152 2.83 -10.26 3.79
CA LYS A 152 3.16 -11.35 2.86
C LYS A 152 1.87 -11.97 2.36
N ILE A 153 1.84 -12.29 1.09
CA ILE A 153 0.74 -12.99 0.45
C ILE A 153 1.28 -14.18 -0.33
N ASN A 154 0.59 -15.31 -0.24
CA ASN A 154 0.94 -16.48 -1.03
C ASN A 154 0.46 -16.27 -2.48
N VAL A 155 1.34 -16.51 -3.45
CA VAL A 155 1.00 -16.35 -4.87
C VAL A 155 -0.15 -17.29 -5.27
N ASN A 156 -0.25 -18.47 -4.67
CA ASN A 156 -1.35 -19.39 -4.98
C ASN A 156 -2.74 -18.80 -4.63
N ASP A 157 -2.81 -17.92 -3.62
CA ASP A 157 -4.05 -17.26 -3.23
C ASP A 157 -4.47 -16.17 -4.24
N LEU A 158 -3.54 -15.76 -5.10
CA LEU A 158 -3.78 -14.77 -6.17
C LEU A 158 -4.37 -15.40 -7.44
N ILE A 159 -4.26 -16.72 -7.59
CA ILE A 159 -4.61 -17.44 -8.82
C ILE A 159 -6.09 -17.82 -8.80
N PRO A 160 -6.94 -17.21 -9.65
CA PRO A 160 -8.32 -17.63 -9.79
C PRO A 160 -8.44 -19.04 -10.35
N GLU A 161 -9.55 -19.74 -10.07
CA GLU A 161 -9.81 -21.10 -10.52
C GLU A 161 -9.65 -21.30 -12.04
N ASN A 162 -10.11 -20.33 -12.82
CA ASN A 162 -10.02 -20.37 -14.29
C ASN A 162 -8.58 -20.32 -14.84
N TYR A 163 -7.59 -19.95 -14.01
CA TYR A 163 -6.18 -19.96 -14.40
C TYR A 163 -5.40 -21.15 -13.82
N LYS A 164 -6.00 -21.99 -12.97
CA LYS A 164 -5.28 -23.09 -12.30
C LYS A 164 -4.65 -24.05 -13.30
N SER A 165 -5.39 -24.53 -14.28
CA SER A 165 -4.87 -25.44 -15.31
C SER A 165 -3.71 -24.85 -16.11
N LEU A 166 -3.76 -23.54 -16.37
CA LEU A 166 -2.72 -22.81 -17.07
C LEU A 166 -1.45 -22.65 -16.21
N ILE A 167 -1.62 -22.44 -14.92
CA ILE A 167 -0.53 -22.37 -13.96
C ILE A 167 0.13 -23.74 -13.79
N ASP A 168 -0.66 -24.81 -13.71
CA ASP A 168 -0.13 -26.17 -13.65
C ASP A 168 0.68 -26.53 -14.90
N PHE A 169 0.24 -26.08 -16.08
CA PHE A 169 1.03 -26.19 -17.29
C PHE A 169 2.37 -25.44 -17.21
N ILE A 170 2.39 -24.20 -16.68
CA ILE A 170 3.65 -23.45 -16.47
C ILE A 170 4.61 -24.19 -15.54
N ARG A 171 4.09 -24.90 -14.54
CA ARG A 171 4.89 -25.67 -13.57
C ARG A 171 5.52 -26.92 -14.16
N THR A 172 4.97 -27.45 -15.24
CA THR A 172 5.50 -28.63 -15.94
C THR A 172 6.58 -28.30 -16.97
N LEU A 173 6.71 -27.01 -17.36
CA LEU A 173 7.75 -26.50 -18.25
C LEU A 173 9.02 -26.14 -17.49
#